data_da65fbc11873728d4bd5c4564f70e564
#
_entry.id   da65fbc11873728d4bd5c4564f70e564
#
_cell.length_a   1.000
_cell.length_b   1.000
_cell.length_c   1.000
_cell.angle_alpha   90.00
_cell.angle_beta   90.00
_cell.angle_gamma   90.00
#
_symmetry.space_group_name_H-M   'P 1'
#
loop_
_entity.id
_entity.type
_entity.pdbx_description
1 polymer ?
#
loop_
_entity_poly.entity_id
_entity_poly.type
_entity_poly.pdbx_seq_one_letter_code
_entity_poly.pdbx_strand_id
1 'polypeptide(L)'
;IKICDSTGDFDDTSEYQLLIRLLKEHTIIDDDGSRRLRQKEEVENPSEVLLNPSDPEATFRYKAGGKHLGYVGNIVESVGENGSLIIDYDYQPNTYADNQFMKDYLKRKKRFFRWFLFCCRWSIQWRKKLTFSI
;
A
#
# COMPACT_ATOMS: atom_id res chain seq x y z
N ILE A 1 -28.50 3.29 -4.06
CA ILE A 1 -28.05 4.02 -2.88
C ILE A 1 -29.20 4.60 -2.11
N LYS A 2 -30.06 5.45 -2.69
CA LYS A 2 -31.24 5.99 -1.99
C LYS A 2 -32.14 4.90 -1.37
N ILE A 3 -32.24 3.72 -1.99
CA ILE A 3 -33.00 2.58 -1.47
C ILE A 3 -32.30 1.97 -0.27
N CYS A 4 -30.97 1.78 -0.34
CA CYS A 4 -30.18 1.24 0.78
C CYS A 4 -30.20 2.19 1.98
N ASP A 5 -30.03 3.49 1.76
CA ASP A 5 -30.09 4.51 2.82
C ASP A 5 -31.45 4.55 3.54
N SER A 6 -32.54 4.16 2.83
CA SER A 6 -33.89 4.18 3.40
C SER A 6 -34.21 2.96 4.29
N THR A 7 -33.51 1.85 4.11
CA THR A 7 -33.76 0.61 4.85
C THR A 7 -32.80 0.39 6.02
N GLY A 8 -31.57 0.96 5.93
CA GLY A 8 -30.51 0.75 6.93
C GLY A 8 -30.00 -0.70 7.02
N ASP A 9 -30.55 -1.62 6.23
CA ASP A 9 -30.29 -3.06 6.33
C ASP A 9 -28.88 -3.48 5.86
N PHE A 10 -28.17 -2.58 5.14
CA PHE A 10 -26.87 -2.89 4.52
C PHE A 10 -25.72 -2.09 5.11
N ASP A 11 -25.97 -1.21 6.09
CA ASP A 11 -24.97 -0.26 6.60
C ASP A 11 -23.71 -0.94 7.14
N ASP A 12 -23.83 -2.13 7.70
CA ASP A 12 -22.74 -2.90 8.27
C ASP A 12 -22.05 -3.84 7.26
N THR A 13 -22.51 -3.87 6.00
CA THR A 13 -21.89 -4.74 5.00
C THR A 13 -20.64 -4.11 4.40
N SER A 14 -19.60 -4.93 4.16
CA SER A 14 -18.34 -4.48 3.57
C SER A 14 -18.54 -3.87 2.17
N GLU A 15 -19.43 -4.45 1.39
CA GLU A 15 -19.77 -4.01 0.03
C GLU A 15 -20.42 -2.63 0.02
N TYR A 16 -21.32 -2.38 0.98
CA TYR A 16 -21.94 -1.06 1.11
C TYR A 16 -20.93 -0.01 1.55
N GLN A 17 -20.08 -0.33 2.50
CA GLN A 17 -19.02 0.59 2.94
C GLN A 17 -18.03 0.92 1.80
N LEU A 18 -17.67 -0.06 0.97
CA LEU A 18 -16.86 0.18 -0.23
C LEU A 18 -17.58 1.07 -1.26
N LEU A 19 -18.88 0.87 -1.46
CA LEU A 19 -19.68 1.73 -2.33
C LEU A 19 -19.73 3.17 -1.83
N ILE A 20 -19.96 3.37 -0.54
CA ILE A 20 -19.95 4.71 0.08
C ILE A 20 -18.56 5.36 -0.03
N ARG A 21 -17.50 4.60 0.20
CA ARG A 21 -16.12 5.05 0.02
C ARG A 21 -15.88 5.49 -1.43
N LEU A 22 -16.23 4.67 -2.42
CA LEU A 22 -16.10 4.98 -3.83
C LEU A 22 -16.83 6.28 -4.19
N LEU A 23 -18.05 6.47 -3.71
CA LEU A 23 -18.81 7.68 -3.97
C LEU A 23 -18.18 8.93 -3.33
N LYS A 24 -17.72 8.82 -2.09
CA LYS A 24 -17.08 9.93 -1.38
C LYS A 24 -15.77 10.35 -2.05
N GLU A 25 -14.98 9.38 -2.51
CA GLU A 25 -13.67 9.65 -3.09
C GLU A 25 -13.74 10.14 -4.54
N HIS A 26 -14.71 9.65 -5.33
CA HIS A 26 -14.80 9.96 -6.77
C HIS A 26 -15.84 11.02 -7.13
N THR A 27 -16.72 11.40 -6.22
CA THR A 27 -17.78 12.36 -6.55
C THR A 27 -17.84 13.51 -5.54
N ILE A 28 -18.40 14.63 -5.98
CA ILE A 28 -18.72 15.80 -5.17
C ILE A 28 -20.18 16.19 -5.42
N ILE A 29 -20.80 16.78 -4.40
CA ILE A 29 -22.15 17.37 -4.52
C ILE A 29 -21.97 18.86 -4.68
N ASP A 30 -22.48 19.40 -5.77
CA ASP A 30 -22.47 20.81 -6.05
C ASP A 30 -23.55 21.57 -5.25
N ASP A 31 -23.50 22.90 -5.25
CA ASP A 31 -24.40 23.76 -4.48
C ASP A 31 -25.88 23.61 -4.85
N ASP A 32 -26.16 23.15 -6.09
CA ASP A 32 -27.50 22.84 -6.58
C ASP A 32 -28.01 21.46 -6.12
N GLY A 33 -27.20 20.71 -5.36
CA GLY A 33 -27.50 19.35 -4.91
C GLY A 33 -27.24 18.27 -5.96
N SER A 34 -26.75 18.61 -7.14
CA SER A 34 -26.36 17.63 -8.15
C SER A 34 -25.05 16.93 -7.78
N ARG A 35 -24.91 15.67 -8.17
CA ARG A 35 -23.70 14.91 -7.95
C ARG A 35 -22.91 14.77 -9.25
N ARG A 36 -21.66 15.18 -9.24
CA ARG A 36 -20.74 15.02 -10.36
C ARG A 36 -19.48 14.27 -9.99
N LEU A 37 -18.71 13.82 -10.96
CA LEU A 37 -17.38 13.27 -10.74
C LEU A 37 -16.43 14.39 -10.32
N ARG A 38 -15.51 14.06 -9.37
CA ARG A 38 -14.41 14.95 -9.01
C ARG A 38 -13.47 15.12 -10.18
N GLN A 39 -12.97 16.33 -10.35
CA GLN A 39 -11.85 16.59 -11.24
C GLN A 39 -10.54 16.20 -10.56
N LYS A 40 -9.49 16.02 -11.35
CA LYS A 40 -8.18 15.55 -10.84
C LYS A 40 -7.62 16.46 -9.75
N GLU A 41 -7.85 17.75 -9.89
CA GLU A 41 -7.37 18.81 -8.98
C GLU A 41 -8.14 18.83 -7.64
N GLU A 42 -9.32 18.24 -7.61
CA GLU A 42 -10.20 18.17 -6.43
C GLU A 42 -9.94 16.92 -5.56
N VAL A 43 -9.04 16.05 -6.01
CA VAL A 43 -8.67 14.84 -5.28
C VAL A 43 -7.45 15.10 -4.40
N GLU A 44 -7.63 15.08 -3.09
CA GLU A 44 -6.56 15.39 -2.12
C GLU A 44 -5.40 14.40 -2.20
N ASN A 45 -5.68 13.10 -2.20
CA ASN A 45 -4.69 12.02 -2.22
C ASN A 45 -4.94 11.05 -3.38
N PRO A 46 -4.54 11.38 -4.61
CA PRO A 46 -4.82 10.51 -5.77
C PRO A 46 -4.23 9.10 -5.67
N SER A 47 -3.20 8.92 -4.84
CA SER A 47 -2.53 7.63 -4.65
C SER A 47 -3.32 6.64 -3.79
N GLU A 48 -4.24 7.13 -2.98
CA GLU A 48 -4.99 6.36 -1.97
C GLU A 48 -6.46 6.16 -2.33
N VAL A 49 -6.90 6.76 -3.44
CA VAL A 49 -8.28 6.63 -3.93
C VAL A 49 -8.57 5.17 -4.27
N LEU A 50 -9.77 4.70 -3.92
CA LEU A 50 -10.25 3.37 -4.25
C LEU A 50 -10.35 3.18 -5.77
N LEU A 51 -9.41 2.45 -6.35
CA LEU A 51 -9.36 2.17 -7.78
C LEU A 51 -9.94 0.80 -8.15
N ASN A 52 -9.87 -0.15 -7.22
CA ASN A 52 -10.37 -1.50 -7.42
C ASN A 52 -11.17 -1.95 -6.19
N PRO A 53 -12.50 -2.10 -6.30
CA PRO A 53 -13.32 -2.57 -5.19
C PRO A 53 -13.00 -4.00 -4.72
N SER A 54 -12.41 -4.83 -5.60
CA SER A 54 -11.98 -6.20 -5.25
C SER A 54 -10.65 -6.22 -4.50
N ASP A 55 -9.90 -5.12 -4.52
CA ASP A 55 -8.63 -4.95 -3.80
C ASP A 55 -8.53 -3.50 -3.29
N PRO A 56 -9.25 -3.18 -2.19
CA PRO A 56 -9.39 -1.81 -1.70
C PRO A 56 -8.12 -1.25 -1.05
N GLU A 57 -7.12 -2.09 -0.80
CA GLU A 57 -5.82 -1.71 -0.23
C GLU A 57 -4.77 -1.40 -1.31
N ALA A 58 -5.02 -1.79 -2.56
CA ALA A 58 -4.14 -1.49 -3.67
C ALA A 58 -4.02 0.01 -3.89
N THR A 59 -2.80 0.54 -3.82
CA THR A 59 -2.52 1.95 -3.99
C THR A 59 -1.88 2.24 -5.35
N PHE A 60 -2.02 3.49 -5.78
CA PHE A 60 -1.49 3.96 -7.05
C PHE A 60 -0.19 4.75 -6.85
N ARG A 61 0.80 4.49 -7.69
CA ARG A 61 2.05 5.25 -7.73
C ARG A 61 2.49 5.52 -9.17
N TYR A 62 2.91 6.76 -9.42
CA TYR A 62 3.57 7.12 -10.67
C TYR A 62 5.08 7.10 -10.47
N LYS A 63 5.82 6.28 -11.25
CA LYS A 63 7.27 6.16 -11.16
C LYS A 63 7.89 5.84 -12.51
N ALA A 64 9.02 6.49 -12.82
CA ALA A 64 9.80 6.27 -14.05
C ALA A 64 8.96 6.35 -15.34
N GLY A 65 8.00 7.31 -15.39
CA GLY A 65 7.12 7.49 -16.55
C GLY A 65 5.96 6.49 -16.66
N GLY A 66 5.82 5.56 -15.72
CA GLY A 66 4.77 4.54 -15.69
C GLY A 66 3.82 4.66 -14.49
N LYS A 67 2.59 4.17 -14.70
CA LYS A 67 1.60 4.01 -13.66
C LYS A 67 1.73 2.61 -13.05
N HIS A 68 1.80 2.53 -11.73
CA HIS A 68 1.89 1.27 -11.00
C HIS A 68 0.77 1.20 -9.98
N LEU A 69 -0.13 0.24 -10.14
CA LEU A 69 -1.18 -0.08 -9.18
C LEU A 69 -0.79 -1.33 -8.41
N GLY A 70 -1.09 -1.38 -7.11
CA GLY A 70 -0.89 -2.55 -6.28
C GLY A 70 0.07 -2.33 -5.11
N TYR A 71 1.06 -3.19 -4.99
CA TYR A 71 1.92 -3.30 -3.81
C TYR A 71 3.39 -3.17 -4.18
N VAL A 72 4.22 -2.91 -3.17
CA VAL A 72 5.67 -2.95 -3.26
C VAL A 72 6.21 -4.04 -2.34
N GLY A 73 7.03 -4.92 -2.90
CA GLY A 73 7.76 -5.94 -2.14
C GLY A 73 9.17 -5.46 -1.75
N ASN A 74 9.61 -5.88 -0.58
CA ASN A 74 10.97 -5.70 -0.10
C ASN A 74 11.56 -7.07 0.29
N ILE A 75 12.77 -7.34 -0.14
CA ILE A 75 13.51 -8.57 0.17
C ILE A 75 14.80 -8.18 0.88
N VAL A 76 15.08 -8.83 1.98
CA VAL A 76 16.33 -8.71 2.72
C VAL A 76 17.17 -9.95 2.48
N GLU A 77 18.35 -9.75 1.95
CA GLU A 77 19.26 -10.82 1.58
C GLU A 77 20.55 -10.73 2.43
N SER A 78 20.98 -11.86 2.94
CA SER A 78 22.29 -12.02 3.54
C SER A 78 23.25 -12.54 2.48
N VAL A 79 24.34 -11.84 2.24
CA VAL A 79 25.34 -12.19 1.21
C VAL A 79 26.63 -12.64 1.88
N GLY A 80 27.10 -13.84 1.53
CA GLY A 80 28.36 -14.42 1.99
C GLY A 80 29.23 -14.89 0.82
N GLU A 81 30.43 -15.38 1.11
CA GLU A 81 31.38 -15.85 0.10
C GLU A 81 30.83 -17.01 -0.73
N ASN A 82 29.99 -17.85 -0.16
CA ASN A 82 29.43 -19.05 -0.80
C ASN A 82 28.03 -18.81 -1.41
N GLY A 83 27.56 -17.56 -1.50
CA GLY A 83 26.25 -17.21 -2.05
C GLY A 83 25.43 -16.30 -1.17
N SER A 84 24.14 -16.23 -1.46
CA SER A 84 23.20 -15.39 -0.74
C SER A 84 21.96 -16.16 -0.27
N LEU A 85 21.37 -15.68 0.83
CA LEU A 85 20.15 -16.26 1.41
C LEU A 85 19.16 -15.15 1.71
N ILE A 86 17.91 -15.34 1.28
CA ILE A 86 16.80 -14.45 1.67
C ILE A 86 16.49 -14.72 3.14
N ILE A 87 16.63 -13.69 3.97
CA ILE A 87 16.46 -13.79 5.43
C ILE A 87 15.19 -13.11 5.94
N ASP A 88 14.58 -12.26 5.11
CA ASP A 88 13.29 -11.62 5.40
C ASP A 88 12.63 -11.10 4.13
N TYR A 89 11.33 -10.98 4.14
CA TYR A 89 10.56 -10.31 3.11
C TYR A 89 9.38 -9.56 3.73
N ASP A 90 8.92 -8.55 3.04
CA ASP A 90 7.76 -7.76 3.44
C ASP A 90 7.09 -7.17 2.20
N TYR A 91 5.80 -6.96 2.23
CA TYR A 91 5.09 -6.25 1.18
C TYR A 91 4.08 -5.28 1.79
N GLN A 92 3.91 -4.14 1.15
CA GLN A 92 3.08 -3.04 1.62
C GLN A 92 2.39 -2.36 0.41
N PRO A 93 1.35 -1.57 0.63
CA PRO A 93 0.78 -0.73 -0.40
C PRO A 93 1.86 0.07 -1.15
N ASN A 94 1.65 0.31 -2.44
CA ASN A 94 2.70 0.85 -3.32
C ASN A 94 3.19 2.27 -2.94
N THR A 95 2.44 2.98 -2.09
CA THR A 95 2.83 4.26 -1.49
C THR A 95 3.85 4.15 -0.36
N TYR A 96 4.09 2.93 0.15
CA TYR A 96 5.00 2.71 1.27
C TYR A 96 6.45 3.06 0.92
N ALA A 97 7.13 3.79 1.83
CA ALA A 97 8.46 4.30 1.58
C ALA A 97 9.56 3.25 1.81
N ASP A 98 10.58 3.24 0.96
CA ASP A 98 11.70 2.29 1.03
C ASP A 98 12.45 2.36 2.37
N ASN A 99 12.65 3.57 2.92
CA ASN A 99 13.29 3.78 4.20
C ASN A 99 12.47 3.25 5.38
N GLN A 100 11.14 3.16 5.22
CA GLN A 100 10.26 2.64 6.25
C GLN A 100 10.39 1.11 6.37
N PHE A 101 10.49 0.38 5.25
CA PHE A 101 10.81 -1.05 5.25
C PHE A 101 12.07 -1.35 6.08
N MET A 102 13.13 -0.56 5.88
CA MET A 102 14.35 -0.71 6.64
C MET A 102 14.16 -0.50 8.14
N LYS A 103 13.43 0.57 8.52
CA LYS A 103 13.13 0.84 9.93
C LYS A 103 12.34 -0.28 10.58
N ASP A 104 11.34 -0.81 9.87
CA ASP A 104 10.47 -1.85 10.39
C ASP A 104 11.21 -3.20 10.48
N TYR A 105 12.05 -3.52 9.49
CA TYR A 105 12.96 -4.66 9.58
C TYR A 105 13.85 -4.56 10.82
N LEU A 106 14.51 -3.41 11.02
CA LEU A 106 15.38 -3.20 12.17
C LEU A 106 14.63 -3.28 13.51
N LYS A 107 13.39 -2.77 13.58
CA LYS A 107 12.52 -2.92 14.75
C LYS A 107 12.19 -4.39 15.05
N ARG A 108 11.82 -5.16 14.03
CA ARG A 108 11.53 -6.60 14.17
C ARG A 108 12.76 -7.37 14.67
N LYS A 109 13.96 -6.99 14.20
CA LYS A 109 15.22 -7.68 14.52
C LYS A 109 15.96 -7.16 15.76
N LYS A 110 15.49 -6.09 16.43
CA LYS A 110 16.17 -5.52 17.63
C LYS A 110 16.48 -6.56 18.72
N ARG A 111 15.68 -7.61 18.88
CA ARG A 111 15.96 -8.71 19.83
C ARG A 111 17.09 -9.64 19.35
N PHE A 112 17.29 -9.75 18.03
CA PHE A 112 18.32 -10.62 17.43
C PHE A 112 19.68 -9.92 17.27
N PHE A 113 19.68 -8.61 17.02
CA PHE A 113 20.87 -7.84 16.68
C PHE A 113 21.88 -7.75 17.84
N ARG A 114 21.44 -7.83 19.08
CA ARG A 114 22.34 -7.84 20.25
C ARG A 114 23.24 -9.08 20.32
N TRP A 115 22.81 -10.17 19.68
CA TRP A 115 23.58 -11.41 19.59
C TRP A 115 24.41 -11.49 18.29
N PHE A 116 23.93 -10.90 17.21
CA PHE A 116 24.50 -11.04 15.86
C PHE A 116 25.74 -10.15 15.63
N LEU A 117 25.82 -8.99 16.26
CA LEU A 117 26.99 -8.10 16.20
C LEU A 117 28.26 -8.72 16.83
N PHE A 118 28.09 -9.78 17.63
CA PHE A 118 29.22 -10.45 18.28
C PHE A 118 29.83 -11.59 17.46
N CYS A 119 29.12 -12.12 16.45
CA CYS A 119 29.57 -13.34 15.78
C CYS A 119 29.89 -13.23 14.28
N CYS A 120 29.43 -12.23 13.53
CA CYS A 120 29.58 -12.27 12.08
C CYS A 120 29.85 -10.90 11.45
N ARG A 121 30.99 -10.80 10.77
CA ARG A 121 31.37 -9.74 9.82
C ARG A 121 30.60 -9.96 8.51
N TRP A 122 29.28 -9.78 8.52
CA TRP A 122 28.41 -9.99 7.35
C TRP A 122 27.95 -8.65 6.81
N SER A 123 28.04 -8.48 5.48
CA SER A 123 27.47 -7.32 4.80
C SER A 123 26.00 -7.62 4.46
N ILE A 124 25.10 -6.77 4.92
CA ILE A 124 23.68 -6.80 4.52
C ILE A 124 23.54 -5.92 3.30
N GLN A 125 23.16 -6.51 2.18
CA GLN A 125 22.94 -5.79 0.94
C GLN A 125 21.44 -5.73 0.64
N TRP A 126 20.93 -4.51 0.46
CA TRP A 126 19.53 -4.27 0.12
C TRP A 126 19.37 -4.36 -1.40
N ARG A 127 18.69 -5.38 -1.88
CA ARG A 127 18.27 -5.43 -3.28
C ARG A 127 16.87 -4.82 -3.42
N LYS A 128 16.75 -3.95 -4.42
CA LYS A 128 15.51 -3.23 -4.73
C LYS A 128 14.46 -4.14 -5.35
N LYS A 129 13.25 -4.00 -4.84
CA LYS A 129 11.92 -4.00 -5.48
C LYS A 129 11.63 -5.01 -6.59
N LEU A 130 10.73 -5.90 -6.27
CA LEU A 130 9.79 -6.46 -7.24
C LEU A 130 8.49 -5.64 -7.13
N THR A 131 8.14 -4.92 -8.19
CA THR A 131 6.82 -4.27 -8.31
C THR A 131 5.92 -5.27 -9.04
N PHE A 132 4.94 -5.79 -8.36
CA PHE A 132 3.90 -6.60 -8.99
C PHE A 132 2.77 -5.66 -9.39
N SER A 133 2.48 -5.58 -10.70
CA SER A 133 1.24 -5.01 -11.24
C SER A 133 0.25 -6.15 -11.42
N ILE A 134 -0.92 -6.00 -10.87
CA ILE A 134 -2.09 -6.83 -11.16
C ILE A 134 -2.83 -6.23 -12.36
#